data_410f9cc6839314130bf3ef331f018032
#
_entry.id   410f9cc6839314130bf3ef331f018032
#
_cell.length_a   1.000
_cell.length_b   1.000
_cell.length_c   1.000
_cell.angle_alpha   90.00
_cell.angle_beta   90.00
_cell.angle_gamma   90.00
#
_symmetry.space_group_name_H-M   'P 1'
#
loop_
_entity.id
_entity.type
_entity.pdbx_description
1 polymer ?
#
loop_
_entity_poly.entity_id
_entity_poly.type
_entity_poly.pdbx_seq_one_letter_code
_entity_poly.pdbx_strand_id
1 'polypeptide(L)'
;MRPILGIIAPLIAALLILLIPRLVSTNPLPIPAPQEQLAATPCSAITIISARGTTEDPGEGRLATIASDLANGHVNSERIPLDYPAYLFPYSVSLFRGIQELNGLLNTSVSSCPETKVVLLGYSQGAHVIGNTLCGGAFAEQGIDQRVGNKVAAIIFMADPRHVPGKSFNVGSSTRSGLFPRPDSEACDVYASRMQSYCDSGDPVCDSGFVQEVHRAVVEKYRAEAVAFVNRLLACIMP
;
A
#
# COMPACT_ATOMS: atom_id res chain seq x y z
N MET A 1 45.16 -67.50 6.23
CA MET A 1 46.26 -67.78 7.21
C MET A 1 46.09 -66.85 8.39
N ARG A 2 45.87 -67.41 9.53
CA ARG A 2 45.88 -66.83 10.90
C ARG A 2 47.32 -66.61 11.31
N PRO A 3 47.58 -66.08 12.51
CA PRO A 3 47.22 -64.91 13.33
C PRO A 3 48.46 -64.11 13.77
N ILE A 4 48.35 -63.11 14.62
CA ILE A 4 49.04 -63.03 15.93
C ILE A 4 48.48 -61.88 16.78
N LEU A 5 48.11 -62.29 17.93
CA LEU A 5 47.68 -61.57 19.12
C LEU A 5 48.87 -60.80 19.76
N GLY A 6 48.65 -59.56 20.22
CA GLY A 6 49.56 -58.86 21.07
C GLY A 6 48.80 -58.09 22.17
N ILE A 7 48.78 -58.68 23.33
CA ILE A 7 48.28 -58.17 24.60
C ILE A 7 49.30 -57.19 25.16
N ILE A 8 48.93 -55.94 25.54
CA ILE A 8 49.71 -55.12 26.48
C ILE A 8 48.73 -54.46 27.48
N ALA A 9 49.07 -54.68 28.74
CA ALA A 9 48.34 -54.37 29.95
C ALA A 9 48.21 -52.85 30.28
N PRO A 10 47.28 -52.46 31.17
CA PRO A 10 46.99 -51.07 31.50
C PRO A 10 47.93 -50.50 32.57
N LEU A 11 48.45 -49.30 32.33
CA LEU A 11 49.06 -48.45 33.34
C LEU A 11 47.98 -47.59 34.00
N ILE A 12 47.72 -47.84 35.28
CA ILE A 12 46.86 -47.03 36.12
C ILE A 12 47.66 -45.81 36.55
N ALA A 13 47.40 -44.63 36.01
CA ALA A 13 47.88 -43.37 36.53
C ALA A 13 46.84 -42.78 37.49
N ALA A 14 47.12 -42.83 38.80
CA ALA A 14 46.30 -42.19 39.83
C ALA A 14 46.44 -40.66 39.72
N LEU A 15 45.40 -39.97 39.26
CA LEU A 15 45.35 -38.52 39.22
C LEU A 15 44.81 -38.00 40.56
N LEU A 16 45.68 -37.38 41.35
CA LEU A 16 45.34 -36.70 42.60
C LEU A 16 44.62 -35.39 42.24
N ILE A 17 43.29 -35.34 42.37
CA ILE A 17 42.52 -34.13 42.20
C ILE A 17 42.63 -33.28 43.45
N LEU A 18 43.41 -32.23 43.42
CA LEU A 18 43.46 -31.17 44.42
C LEU A 18 42.16 -30.36 44.34
N LEU A 19 41.31 -30.54 45.30
CA LEU A 19 40.09 -29.72 45.53
C LEU A 19 40.50 -28.33 46.01
N ILE A 20 40.60 -27.38 45.07
CA ILE A 20 40.73 -25.96 45.38
C ILE A 20 39.31 -25.41 45.54
N PRO A 21 38.92 -24.86 46.69
CA PRO A 21 37.62 -24.19 46.79
C PRO A 21 37.62 -22.95 45.92
N ARG A 22 36.84 -22.96 44.84
CA ARG A 22 36.56 -21.75 44.06
C ARG A 22 35.67 -20.84 44.89
N LEU A 23 36.17 -19.73 45.35
CA LEU A 23 35.41 -18.60 45.84
C LEU A 23 34.50 -18.12 44.70
N VAL A 24 33.22 -18.45 44.76
CA VAL A 24 32.23 -17.91 43.84
C VAL A 24 31.99 -16.47 44.25
N SER A 25 32.61 -15.54 43.49
CA SER A 25 32.31 -14.12 43.62
C SER A 25 30.87 -13.90 43.05
N THR A 26 29.93 -13.69 43.93
CA THR A 26 28.54 -13.31 43.55
C THR A 26 28.52 -11.82 43.26
N ASN A 27 29.00 -11.40 42.10
CA ASN A 27 28.68 -10.06 41.60
C ASN A 27 27.20 -10.06 41.21
N PRO A 28 26.39 -9.15 41.74
CA PRO A 28 25.01 -9.02 41.27
C PRO A 28 25.02 -8.68 39.79
N LEU A 29 24.21 -9.38 39.00
CA LEU A 29 24.02 -9.09 37.61
C LEU A 29 23.53 -7.63 37.47
N PRO A 30 24.02 -6.84 36.53
CA PRO A 30 23.53 -5.49 36.30
C PRO A 30 22.04 -5.57 36.01
N ILE A 31 21.24 -4.79 36.73
CA ILE A 31 19.82 -4.61 36.46
C ILE A 31 19.72 -4.05 35.03
N PRO A 32 18.93 -4.70 34.13
CA PRO A 32 18.73 -4.15 32.80
C PRO A 32 18.22 -2.72 32.93
N ALA A 33 18.86 -1.78 32.24
CA ALA A 33 18.36 -0.41 32.16
C ALA A 33 16.91 -0.46 31.64
N PRO A 34 16.03 0.44 32.12
CA PRO A 34 14.68 0.53 31.57
C PRO A 34 14.78 0.65 30.04
N GLN A 35 14.21 -0.29 29.31
CA GLN A 35 14.08 -0.15 27.87
C GLN A 35 13.18 1.08 27.66
N GLU A 36 13.77 2.11 27.06
CA GLU A 36 13.03 3.25 26.59
C GLU A 36 11.99 2.70 25.62
N GLN A 37 10.75 2.64 26.06
CA GLN A 37 9.63 2.20 25.26
C GLN A 37 9.46 3.28 24.20
N LEU A 38 9.93 2.99 22.97
CA LEU A 38 9.69 3.86 21.81
C LEU A 38 8.19 4.19 21.81
N ALA A 39 7.86 5.44 22.10
CA ALA A 39 6.48 5.90 22.07
C ALA A 39 5.91 5.57 20.69
N ALA A 40 4.87 4.76 20.64
CA ALA A 40 4.19 4.46 19.38
C ALA A 40 3.78 5.80 18.75
N THR A 41 4.14 6.01 17.50
CA THR A 41 3.73 7.22 16.76
C THR A 41 2.20 7.28 16.81
N PRO A 42 1.61 8.39 17.25
CA PRO A 42 0.16 8.50 17.36
C PRO A 42 -0.47 8.31 15.97
N CYS A 43 -1.54 7.52 15.90
CA CYS A 43 -2.25 7.29 14.66
C CYS A 43 -2.85 8.58 14.09
N SER A 44 -2.72 8.79 12.80
CA SER A 44 -3.44 9.85 12.10
C SER A 44 -4.94 9.53 12.03
N ALA A 45 -5.79 10.55 12.03
CA ALA A 45 -7.22 10.36 11.81
C ALA A 45 -7.51 9.95 10.36
N ILE A 46 -6.72 10.48 9.43
CA ILE A 46 -6.83 10.23 7.99
C ILE A 46 -5.44 9.93 7.43
N THR A 47 -5.35 8.85 6.67
CA THR A 47 -4.17 8.55 5.84
C THR A 47 -4.54 8.68 4.36
N ILE A 48 -3.85 9.57 3.64
CA ILE A 48 -4.03 9.82 2.21
C ILE A 48 -2.89 9.11 1.48
N ILE A 49 -3.22 8.06 0.73
CA ILE A 49 -2.23 7.30 -0.05
C ILE A 49 -2.36 7.70 -1.52
N SER A 50 -1.28 8.19 -2.11
CA SER A 50 -1.22 8.66 -3.49
C SER A 50 -0.38 7.71 -4.35
N ALA A 51 -1.01 7.08 -5.35
CA ALA A 51 -0.33 6.25 -6.34
C ALA A 51 -0.18 7.04 -7.66
N ARG A 52 1.05 7.47 -7.94
CA ARG A 52 1.40 8.30 -9.10
C ARG A 52 1.22 7.60 -10.44
N GLY A 53 1.28 8.34 -11.53
CA GLY A 53 1.24 7.81 -12.91
C GLY A 53 2.59 7.26 -13.39
N THR A 54 2.56 6.59 -14.54
CA THR A 54 3.74 6.06 -15.23
C THR A 54 4.76 7.15 -15.48
N THR A 55 6.04 6.88 -15.20
CA THR A 55 7.20 7.79 -15.40
C THR A 55 7.20 9.06 -14.57
N GLU A 56 6.27 9.23 -13.66
CA GLU A 56 6.38 10.31 -12.67
C GLU A 56 7.48 9.99 -11.65
N ASP A 57 8.19 11.02 -11.22
CA ASP A 57 9.23 10.91 -10.20
C ASP A 57 8.67 10.36 -8.87
N PRO A 58 9.50 9.70 -8.03
CA PRO A 58 9.10 9.26 -6.70
C PRO A 58 8.43 10.39 -5.90
N GLY A 59 7.29 10.06 -5.27
CA GLY A 59 6.43 11.02 -4.59
C GLY A 59 4.97 10.85 -5.02
N GLU A 60 4.17 11.87 -4.80
CA GLU A 60 2.73 11.85 -5.11
C GLU A 60 2.42 12.21 -6.57
N GLY A 61 3.43 12.64 -7.34
CA GLY A 61 3.27 13.07 -8.72
C GLY A 61 2.23 14.19 -8.86
N ARG A 62 1.40 14.13 -9.91
CA ARG A 62 0.32 15.11 -10.16
C ARG A 62 -0.73 15.14 -9.04
N LEU A 63 -0.88 14.06 -8.30
CA LEU A 63 -1.86 13.96 -7.22
C LEU A 63 -1.51 14.83 -6.00
N ALA A 64 -0.28 15.35 -5.92
CA ALA A 64 0.20 16.16 -4.80
C ALA A 64 -0.71 17.36 -4.49
N THR A 65 -1.36 17.95 -5.50
CA THR A 65 -2.28 19.07 -5.32
C THR A 65 -3.55 18.66 -4.59
N ILE A 66 -4.17 17.55 -4.99
CA ILE A 66 -5.36 17.00 -4.32
C ILE A 66 -5.00 16.54 -2.91
N ALA A 67 -3.90 15.80 -2.74
CA ALA A 67 -3.45 15.31 -1.44
C ALA A 67 -3.16 16.46 -0.46
N SER A 68 -2.57 17.55 -0.97
CA SER A 68 -2.31 18.76 -0.17
C SER A 68 -3.59 19.46 0.27
N ASP A 69 -4.55 19.64 -0.64
CA ASP A 69 -5.82 20.28 -0.31
C ASP A 69 -6.59 19.50 0.75
N LEU A 70 -6.61 18.16 0.63
CA LEU A 70 -7.24 17.29 1.61
C LEU A 70 -6.53 17.37 2.96
N ALA A 71 -5.18 17.32 2.98
CA ALA A 71 -4.41 17.39 4.22
C ALA A 71 -4.57 18.76 4.92
N ASN A 72 -4.63 19.85 4.15
CA ASN A 72 -4.84 21.19 4.69
C ASN A 72 -6.26 21.37 5.28
N GLY A 73 -7.24 20.62 4.76
CA GLY A 73 -8.63 20.64 5.25
C GLY A 73 -8.88 19.77 6.48
N HIS A 74 -7.95 18.91 6.85
CA HIS A 74 -8.15 17.94 7.95
C HIS A 74 -6.96 17.92 8.91
N VAL A 75 -7.19 18.34 10.14
CA VAL A 75 -6.20 18.25 11.22
C VAL A 75 -5.92 16.76 11.51
N ASN A 76 -4.67 16.41 11.80
CA ASN A 76 -4.23 15.04 12.05
C ASN A 76 -4.40 14.11 10.83
N SER A 77 -4.00 14.59 9.66
CA SER A 77 -3.88 13.80 8.44
C SER A 77 -2.43 13.50 8.11
N GLU A 78 -2.20 12.34 7.49
CA GLU A 78 -0.92 11.88 6.98
C GLU A 78 -1.00 11.67 5.47
N ARG A 79 0.06 12.02 4.75
CA ARG A 79 0.20 11.80 3.31
C ARG A 79 1.29 10.78 3.05
N ILE A 80 0.95 9.72 2.32
CA ILE A 80 1.86 8.64 1.98
C ILE A 80 1.90 8.50 0.46
N PRO A 81 2.98 8.92 -0.21
CA PRO A 81 3.21 8.53 -1.59
C PRO A 81 3.50 7.03 -1.65
N LEU A 82 2.78 6.31 -2.51
CA LEU A 82 3.02 4.87 -2.70
C LEU A 82 4.41 4.66 -3.33
N ASP A 83 5.28 3.92 -2.64
CA ASP A 83 6.62 3.62 -3.12
C ASP A 83 6.59 2.42 -4.08
N TYR A 84 6.50 2.70 -5.38
CA TYR A 84 6.54 1.69 -6.43
C TYR A 84 7.24 2.23 -7.68
N PRO A 85 7.71 1.38 -8.60
CA PRO A 85 8.57 1.84 -9.70
C PRO A 85 7.92 2.83 -10.67
N ALA A 86 6.62 2.73 -10.93
CA ALA A 86 5.89 3.51 -11.93
C ALA A 86 6.51 3.42 -13.35
N TYR A 87 7.07 2.27 -13.73
CA TYR A 87 7.70 2.05 -15.02
C TYR A 87 6.66 1.90 -16.14
N LEU A 88 7.01 2.42 -17.32
CA LEU A 88 6.31 2.08 -18.54
C LEU A 88 6.67 0.65 -19.01
N PHE A 89 7.92 0.26 -18.85
CA PHE A 89 8.41 -1.07 -19.22
C PHE A 89 9.45 -1.60 -18.20
N PRO A 90 9.28 -2.82 -17.71
CA PRO A 90 8.10 -3.70 -17.84
C PRO A 90 6.92 -3.23 -16.97
N TYR A 91 5.79 -2.92 -17.62
CA TYR A 91 4.59 -2.43 -16.95
C TYR A 91 4.05 -3.40 -15.87
N SER A 92 4.04 -4.71 -16.20
CA SER A 92 3.58 -5.75 -15.28
C SER A 92 4.38 -5.86 -13.99
N VAL A 93 5.69 -5.64 -14.05
CA VAL A 93 6.56 -5.64 -12.86
C VAL A 93 6.23 -4.43 -11.98
N SER A 94 6.04 -3.26 -12.58
CA SER A 94 5.66 -2.05 -11.87
C SER A 94 4.30 -2.21 -11.19
N LEU A 95 3.30 -2.71 -11.93
CA LEU A 95 1.96 -2.99 -11.41
C LEU A 95 2.01 -3.96 -10.22
N PHE A 96 2.70 -5.09 -10.36
CA PHE A 96 2.88 -6.08 -9.30
C PHE A 96 3.48 -5.47 -8.02
N ARG A 97 4.56 -4.70 -8.17
CA ARG A 97 5.21 -4.03 -7.03
C ARG A 97 4.28 -3.04 -6.33
N GLY A 98 3.54 -2.23 -7.12
CA GLY A 98 2.58 -1.28 -6.57
C GLY A 98 1.45 -1.97 -5.79
N ILE A 99 0.91 -3.07 -6.32
CA ILE A 99 -0.11 -3.87 -5.64
C ILE A 99 0.41 -4.45 -4.32
N GLN A 100 1.62 -5.01 -4.31
CA GLN A 100 2.23 -5.57 -3.09
C GLN A 100 2.43 -4.48 -2.02
N GLU A 101 2.97 -3.33 -2.42
CA GLU A 101 3.22 -2.21 -1.51
C GLU A 101 1.92 -1.67 -0.93
N LEU A 102 0.91 -1.40 -1.76
CA LEU A 102 -0.38 -0.90 -1.29
C LEU A 102 -1.08 -1.89 -0.37
N ASN A 103 -1.03 -3.19 -0.70
CA ASN A 103 -1.60 -4.23 0.15
C ASN A 103 -0.92 -4.26 1.53
N GLY A 104 0.41 -4.16 1.57
CA GLY A 104 1.19 -4.07 2.81
C GLY A 104 0.79 -2.85 3.65
N LEU A 105 0.73 -1.66 3.04
CA LEU A 105 0.33 -0.42 3.71
C LEU A 105 -1.09 -0.51 4.29
N LEU A 106 -2.05 -0.99 3.52
CA LEU A 106 -3.44 -1.11 3.97
C LEU A 106 -3.59 -2.08 5.14
N ASN A 107 -2.95 -3.24 5.07
CA ASN A 107 -2.97 -4.22 6.17
C ASN A 107 -2.29 -3.67 7.43
N THR A 108 -1.17 -2.98 7.29
CA THR A 108 -0.47 -2.34 8.41
C THR A 108 -1.31 -1.24 9.04
N SER A 109 -1.93 -0.36 8.24
CA SER A 109 -2.83 0.69 8.73
C SER A 109 -3.97 0.11 9.56
N VAL A 110 -4.62 -0.97 9.08
CA VAL A 110 -5.74 -1.58 9.80
C VAL A 110 -5.30 -2.25 11.11
N SER A 111 -4.14 -2.89 11.13
CA SER A 111 -3.64 -3.58 12.32
C SER A 111 -3.09 -2.63 13.37
N SER A 112 -2.36 -1.59 12.96
CA SER A 112 -1.69 -0.66 13.87
C SER A 112 -2.57 0.53 14.28
N CYS A 113 -3.44 1.00 13.37
CA CYS A 113 -4.29 2.17 13.54
C CYS A 113 -5.73 1.88 13.09
N PRO A 114 -6.48 1.06 13.82
CA PRO A 114 -7.79 0.57 13.39
C PRO A 114 -8.86 1.64 13.19
N GLU A 115 -8.69 2.82 13.78
CA GLU A 115 -9.65 3.94 13.65
C GLU A 115 -9.31 4.90 12.50
N THR A 116 -8.10 4.82 11.95
CA THR A 116 -7.67 5.65 10.82
C THR A 116 -8.54 5.39 9.59
N LYS A 117 -8.98 6.45 8.93
CA LYS A 117 -9.69 6.40 7.64
C LYS A 117 -8.67 6.55 6.51
N VAL A 118 -8.78 5.71 5.50
CA VAL A 118 -7.88 5.75 4.36
C VAL A 118 -8.54 6.39 3.16
N VAL A 119 -7.86 7.35 2.54
CA VAL A 119 -8.22 7.95 1.26
C VAL A 119 -7.20 7.48 0.22
N LEU A 120 -7.68 6.93 -0.89
CA LEU A 120 -6.83 6.43 -1.98
C LEU A 120 -6.96 7.34 -3.20
N LEU A 121 -5.83 7.87 -3.65
CA LEU A 121 -5.73 8.69 -4.85
C LEU A 121 -4.87 7.94 -5.88
N GLY A 122 -5.40 7.67 -7.07
CA GLY A 122 -4.66 6.99 -8.14
C GLY A 122 -4.73 7.77 -9.45
N TYR A 123 -3.58 7.96 -10.10
CA TYR A 123 -3.50 8.55 -11.43
C TYR A 123 -2.92 7.54 -12.42
N SER A 124 -3.62 7.33 -13.56
CA SER A 124 -3.12 6.48 -14.64
C SER A 124 -2.74 5.07 -14.14
N GLN A 125 -1.48 4.64 -14.22
CA GLN A 125 -1.00 3.37 -13.66
C GLN A 125 -1.30 3.24 -12.16
N GLY A 126 -1.25 4.33 -11.40
CA GLY A 126 -1.61 4.32 -9.98
C GLY A 126 -3.08 3.96 -9.72
N ALA A 127 -4.00 4.41 -10.59
CA ALA A 127 -5.40 3.98 -10.52
C ALA A 127 -5.55 2.47 -10.81
N HIS A 128 -4.77 1.94 -11.77
CA HIS A 128 -4.71 0.50 -12.04
C HIS A 128 -4.20 -0.29 -10.82
N VAL A 129 -3.14 0.19 -10.15
CA VAL A 129 -2.61 -0.42 -8.92
C VAL A 129 -3.71 -0.49 -7.86
N ILE A 130 -4.33 0.64 -7.52
CA ILE A 130 -5.36 0.71 -6.49
C ILE A 130 -6.56 -0.16 -6.85
N GLY A 131 -7.02 -0.05 -8.09
CA GLY A 131 -8.17 -0.81 -8.57
C GLY A 131 -7.96 -2.32 -8.50
N ASN A 132 -6.79 -2.83 -8.89
CA ASN A 132 -6.50 -4.26 -8.76
C ASN A 132 -6.35 -4.69 -7.30
N THR A 133 -5.71 -3.88 -6.47
CA THR A 133 -5.60 -4.17 -5.03
C THR A 133 -6.97 -4.32 -4.37
N LEU A 134 -7.91 -3.41 -4.68
CA LEU A 134 -9.23 -3.38 -4.02
C LEU A 134 -10.22 -4.38 -4.62
N CYS A 135 -10.27 -4.47 -5.94
CA CYS A 135 -11.39 -5.09 -6.66
C CYS A 135 -10.99 -6.40 -7.35
N GLY A 136 -9.71 -6.74 -7.30
CA GLY A 136 -9.19 -7.89 -8.03
C GLY A 136 -8.65 -7.55 -9.42
N GLY A 137 -8.00 -8.53 -10.01
CA GLY A 137 -7.34 -8.44 -11.30
C GLY A 137 -5.97 -9.07 -11.29
N ALA A 138 -5.18 -8.83 -12.33
CA ALA A 138 -3.83 -9.35 -12.42
C ALA A 138 -3.03 -9.03 -11.14
N PHE A 139 -2.40 -10.05 -10.56
CA PHE A 139 -1.59 -10.02 -9.32
C PHE A 139 -2.37 -9.81 -8.00
N ALA A 140 -3.69 -9.73 -8.03
CA ALA A 140 -4.57 -9.63 -6.86
C ALA A 140 -5.95 -10.25 -7.19
N GLU A 141 -6.00 -11.55 -7.48
CA GLU A 141 -7.15 -12.25 -8.09
C GLU A 141 -8.50 -11.94 -7.39
N GLN A 142 -8.54 -11.90 -6.07
CA GLN A 142 -9.77 -11.69 -5.30
C GLN A 142 -9.89 -10.28 -4.70
N GLY A 143 -8.91 -9.41 -4.97
CA GLY A 143 -8.82 -8.12 -4.27
C GLY A 143 -8.43 -8.27 -2.80
N ILE A 144 -8.45 -7.15 -2.08
CA ILE A 144 -8.09 -7.12 -0.66
C ILE A 144 -9.23 -7.67 0.21
N ASP A 145 -8.88 -8.24 1.38
CA ASP A 145 -9.88 -8.65 2.39
C ASP A 145 -10.87 -7.50 2.67
N GLN A 146 -12.16 -7.80 2.67
CA GLN A 146 -13.23 -6.80 2.84
C GLN A 146 -13.13 -6.04 4.16
N ARG A 147 -12.57 -6.65 5.23
CA ARG A 147 -12.35 -5.95 6.51
C ARG A 147 -11.35 -4.81 6.36
N VAL A 148 -10.32 -5.01 5.54
CA VAL A 148 -9.32 -3.98 5.20
C VAL A 148 -9.94 -2.97 4.23
N GLY A 149 -10.60 -3.44 3.18
CA GLY A 149 -11.29 -2.59 2.21
C GLY A 149 -12.33 -1.65 2.83
N ASN A 150 -13.00 -2.06 3.92
CA ASN A 150 -13.97 -1.23 4.62
C ASN A 150 -13.37 -0.03 5.37
N LYS A 151 -12.05 -0.01 5.59
CA LYS A 151 -11.34 1.16 6.15
C LYS A 151 -11.07 2.25 5.13
N VAL A 152 -11.18 1.92 3.83
CA VAL A 152 -11.05 2.90 2.75
C VAL A 152 -12.31 3.77 2.72
N ALA A 153 -12.15 5.03 3.08
CA ALA A 153 -13.23 6.00 3.19
C ALA A 153 -13.59 6.64 1.85
N ALA A 154 -12.58 6.87 0.99
CA ALA A 154 -12.78 7.45 -0.34
C ALA A 154 -11.74 6.93 -1.34
N ILE A 155 -12.15 6.83 -2.61
CA ILE A 155 -11.32 6.37 -3.71
C ILE A 155 -11.49 7.34 -4.88
N ILE A 156 -10.37 7.88 -5.36
CA ILE A 156 -10.31 8.77 -6.52
C ILE A 156 -9.42 8.14 -7.58
N PHE A 157 -9.98 7.88 -8.74
CA PHE A 157 -9.23 7.49 -9.93
C PHE A 157 -9.20 8.63 -10.94
N MET A 158 -8.02 8.97 -11.40
CA MET A 158 -7.76 9.94 -12.45
C MET A 158 -7.20 9.20 -13.67
N ALA A 159 -7.95 9.18 -14.78
CA ALA A 159 -7.57 8.49 -16.03
C ALA A 159 -7.22 7.01 -15.84
N ASP A 160 -8.09 6.25 -15.20
CA ASP A 160 -7.90 4.81 -14.96
C ASP A 160 -7.82 4.01 -16.28
N PRO A 161 -6.72 3.30 -16.57
CA PRO A 161 -6.63 2.44 -17.74
C PRO A 161 -7.66 1.28 -17.74
N ARG A 162 -8.24 0.99 -16.59
CA ARG A 162 -9.29 -0.03 -16.45
C ARG A 162 -10.72 0.52 -16.47
N HIS A 163 -10.88 1.77 -16.90
CA HIS A 163 -12.18 2.42 -17.05
C HIS A 163 -13.15 1.59 -17.90
N VAL A 164 -14.39 1.47 -17.41
CA VAL A 164 -15.54 0.87 -18.12
C VAL A 164 -16.66 1.90 -18.11
N PRO A 165 -17.21 2.27 -19.28
CA PRO A 165 -18.28 3.27 -19.34
C PRO A 165 -19.57 2.80 -18.65
N GLY A 166 -20.40 3.75 -18.22
CA GLY A 166 -21.72 3.47 -17.63
C GLY A 166 -21.72 3.06 -16.16
N LYS A 167 -20.57 3.01 -15.49
CA LYS A 167 -20.51 2.79 -14.05
C LYS A 167 -20.99 4.05 -13.30
N SER A 168 -21.72 3.86 -12.19
CA SER A 168 -22.32 4.95 -11.41
C SER A 168 -21.32 5.91 -10.77
N PHE A 169 -20.07 5.48 -10.63
CA PHE A 169 -18.97 6.27 -10.08
C PHE A 169 -18.12 7.00 -11.14
N ASN A 170 -18.48 6.86 -12.42
CA ASN A 170 -17.77 7.56 -13.50
C ASN A 170 -18.12 9.04 -13.53
N VAL A 171 -17.10 9.87 -13.75
CA VAL A 171 -17.20 11.32 -13.93
C VAL A 171 -16.39 11.72 -15.17
N GLY A 172 -16.89 12.73 -15.87
CA GLY A 172 -16.28 13.22 -17.10
C GLY A 172 -17.06 12.84 -18.36
N SER A 173 -16.42 13.03 -19.49
CA SER A 173 -17.07 12.92 -20.81
C SER A 173 -16.75 11.63 -21.59
N SER A 174 -15.97 10.71 -20.99
CA SER A 174 -15.64 9.43 -21.64
C SER A 174 -16.88 8.55 -21.79
N THR A 175 -17.01 7.96 -22.99
CA THR A 175 -18.04 6.97 -23.32
C THR A 175 -17.43 5.66 -23.81
N ARG A 176 -16.10 5.56 -23.81
CA ARG A 176 -15.37 4.37 -24.27
C ARG A 176 -14.59 3.74 -23.13
N SER A 177 -14.18 2.50 -23.34
CA SER A 177 -13.36 1.78 -22.40
C SER A 177 -11.90 2.24 -22.42
N GLY A 178 -11.23 2.10 -21.29
CA GLY A 178 -9.78 2.27 -21.18
C GLY A 178 -8.99 1.17 -21.88
N LEU A 179 -7.67 1.26 -21.78
CA LEU A 179 -6.74 0.32 -22.45
C LEU A 179 -6.89 -1.13 -21.94
N PHE A 180 -7.27 -1.30 -20.68
CA PHE A 180 -7.39 -2.61 -20.02
C PHE A 180 -8.74 -2.71 -19.27
N PRO A 181 -9.88 -2.65 -19.97
CA PRO A 181 -11.19 -2.53 -19.32
C PRO A 181 -11.42 -3.66 -18.32
N ARG A 182 -12.00 -3.30 -17.20
CA ARG A 182 -12.27 -4.21 -16.09
C ARG A 182 -13.42 -5.15 -16.45
N PRO A 183 -13.25 -6.49 -16.39
CA PRO A 183 -14.36 -7.41 -16.56
C PRO A 183 -15.32 -7.35 -15.35
N ASP A 184 -16.55 -7.81 -15.53
CA ASP A 184 -17.57 -7.79 -14.46
C ASP A 184 -17.15 -8.60 -13.22
N SER A 185 -16.37 -9.65 -13.40
CA SER A 185 -15.82 -10.46 -12.29
C SER A 185 -14.83 -9.69 -11.37
N GLU A 186 -14.32 -8.57 -11.84
CA GLU A 186 -13.39 -7.69 -11.13
C GLU A 186 -14.01 -6.30 -10.91
N ALA A 187 -15.33 -6.18 -10.94
CA ALA A 187 -16.04 -4.91 -10.79
C ALA A 187 -15.81 -4.30 -9.40
N CYS A 188 -15.59 -2.99 -9.37
CA CYS A 188 -15.44 -2.22 -8.14
C CYS A 188 -16.77 -1.76 -7.53
N ASP A 189 -17.90 -2.33 -7.93
CA ASP A 189 -19.25 -1.87 -7.57
C ASP A 189 -19.49 -1.85 -6.06
N VAL A 190 -18.80 -2.70 -5.29
CA VAL A 190 -18.88 -2.69 -3.82
C VAL A 190 -18.32 -1.38 -3.21
N TYR A 191 -17.53 -0.63 -3.97
CA TYR A 191 -16.96 0.67 -3.58
C TYR A 191 -17.68 1.86 -4.20
N ALA A 192 -18.70 1.64 -5.04
CA ALA A 192 -19.33 2.68 -5.87
C ALA A 192 -19.79 3.93 -5.08
N SER A 193 -20.29 3.76 -3.86
CA SER A 193 -20.77 4.88 -3.02
C SER A 193 -19.65 5.78 -2.48
N ARG A 194 -18.40 5.31 -2.54
CA ARG A 194 -17.21 6.01 -2.01
C ARG A 194 -16.09 6.13 -3.05
N MET A 195 -16.42 6.01 -4.34
CA MET A 195 -15.48 6.07 -5.45
C MET A 195 -15.95 7.10 -6.48
N GLN A 196 -14.99 7.84 -7.04
CA GLN A 196 -15.16 8.56 -8.30
C GLN A 196 -14.00 8.26 -9.23
N SER A 197 -14.31 8.01 -10.51
CA SER A 197 -13.35 7.71 -11.57
C SER A 197 -13.50 8.74 -12.69
N TYR A 198 -12.53 9.61 -12.81
CA TYR A 198 -12.52 10.74 -13.73
C TYR A 198 -11.86 10.37 -15.04
N CYS A 199 -12.60 10.49 -16.14
CA CYS A 199 -12.14 10.20 -17.49
C CYS A 199 -12.82 11.06 -18.52
N ASP A 200 -12.06 11.72 -19.38
CA ASP A 200 -12.58 12.52 -20.47
C ASP A 200 -12.39 11.87 -21.84
N SER A 201 -13.31 12.18 -22.74
CA SER A 201 -13.24 11.75 -24.13
C SER A 201 -11.96 12.23 -24.78
N GLY A 202 -11.30 11.33 -25.50
CA GLY A 202 -10.01 11.57 -26.15
C GLY A 202 -8.78 11.15 -25.35
N ASP A 203 -8.91 10.86 -24.05
CA ASP A 203 -7.81 10.36 -23.22
C ASP A 203 -7.27 9.02 -23.78
N PRO A 204 -5.96 8.91 -24.06
CA PRO A 204 -5.39 7.69 -24.66
C PRO A 204 -5.42 6.49 -23.70
N VAL A 205 -5.56 6.70 -22.40
CA VAL A 205 -5.45 5.66 -21.38
C VAL A 205 -6.82 5.19 -20.90
N CYS A 206 -7.67 6.11 -20.46
CA CYS A 206 -8.97 5.75 -19.92
C CYS A 206 -10.12 5.77 -20.94
N ASP A 207 -9.94 6.39 -22.11
CA ASP A 207 -10.94 6.45 -23.19
C ASP A 207 -10.43 5.83 -24.51
N SER A 208 -9.24 5.20 -24.49
CA SER A 208 -8.59 4.68 -25.72
C SER A 208 -8.56 5.70 -26.86
N GLY A 209 -8.35 6.97 -26.50
CA GLY A 209 -8.25 8.10 -27.41
C GLY A 209 -6.82 8.38 -27.88
N PHE A 210 -6.57 9.62 -28.34
CA PHE A 210 -5.27 9.99 -28.91
C PHE A 210 -4.77 11.36 -28.43
N VAL A 211 -5.45 12.00 -27.46
CA VAL A 211 -5.14 13.36 -27.02
C VAL A 211 -4.42 13.32 -25.67
N GLN A 212 -3.09 13.32 -25.71
CA GLN A 212 -2.24 13.21 -24.51
C GLN A 212 -2.48 14.35 -23.50
N GLU A 213 -2.86 15.53 -23.96
CA GLU A 213 -3.17 16.69 -23.12
C GLU A 213 -4.37 16.42 -22.20
N VAL A 214 -5.40 15.72 -22.70
CA VAL A 214 -6.57 15.31 -21.90
C VAL A 214 -6.11 14.44 -20.72
N HIS A 215 -5.23 13.47 -20.98
CA HIS A 215 -4.66 12.61 -19.95
C HIS A 215 -3.89 13.39 -18.87
N ARG A 216 -3.10 14.39 -19.32
CA ARG A 216 -2.28 15.19 -18.41
C ARG A 216 -3.08 16.19 -17.58
N ALA A 217 -4.16 16.70 -18.14
CA ALA A 217 -4.96 17.76 -17.53
C ALA A 217 -5.99 17.25 -16.51
N VAL A 218 -6.33 15.96 -16.49
CA VAL A 218 -7.43 15.39 -15.73
C VAL A 218 -7.36 15.71 -14.23
N VAL A 219 -6.18 15.62 -13.63
CA VAL A 219 -6.00 15.86 -12.19
C VAL A 219 -6.35 17.30 -11.83
N GLU A 220 -5.78 18.27 -12.56
CA GLU A 220 -6.03 19.69 -12.27
C GLU A 220 -7.45 20.10 -12.65
N LYS A 221 -7.98 19.57 -13.75
CA LYS A 221 -9.36 19.83 -14.18
C LYS A 221 -10.39 19.43 -13.12
N TYR A 222 -10.21 18.29 -12.48
CA TYR A 222 -11.18 17.74 -11.53
C TYR A 222 -10.76 17.89 -10.06
N ARG A 223 -9.66 18.60 -9.78
CA ARG A 223 -9.10 18.79 -8.44
C ARG A 223 -10.15 19.22 -7.41
N ALA A 224 -10.86 20.30 -7.68
CA ALA A 224 -11.84 20.85 -6.75
C ALA A 224 -13.02 19.90 -6.51
N GLU A 225 -13.48 19.22 -7.57
CA GLU A 225 -14.60 18.27 -7.48
C GLU A 225 -14.20 17.03 -6.68
N ALA A 226 -13.01 16.47 -6.93
CA ALA A 226 -12.48 15.33 -6.20
C ALA A 226 -12.29 15.64 -4.71
N VAL A 227 -11.71 16.80 -4.38
CA VAL A 227 -11.57 17.26 -3.00
C VAL A 227 -12.93 17.42 -2.32
N ALA A 228 -13.90 18.04 -2.98
CA ALA A 228 -15.25 18.21 -2.44
C ALA A 228 -15.96 16.86 -2.22
N PHE A 229 -15.75 15.90 -3.12
CA PHE A 229 -16.29 14.54 -2.95
C PHE A 229 -15.74 13.85 -1.73
N VAL A 230 -14.40 13.82 -1.57
CA VAL A 230 -13.74 13.21 -0.41
C VAL A 230 -14.19 13.88 0.89
N ASN A 231 -14.21 15.21 0.94
CA ASN A 231 -14.63 15.95 2.14
C ASN A 231 -16.07 15.63 2.56
N ARG A 232 -17.02 15.46 1.61
CA ARG A 232 -18.38 15.04 1.94
C ARG A 232 -18.40 13.66 2.59
N LEU A 233 -17.61 12.70 2.09
CA LEU A 233 -17.56 11.36 2.67
C LEU A 233 -16.96 11.37 4.06
N LEU A 234 -15.86 12.11 4.25
CA LEU A 234 -15.19 12.22 5.55
C LEU A 234 -16.09 12.90 6.60
N ALA A 235 -16.85 13.93 6.22
CA ALA A 235 -17.79 14.61 7.13
C ALA A 235 -18.93 13.68 7.60
N CYS A 236 -19.30 12.66 6.82
CA CYS A 236 -20.33 11.70 7.22
C CYS A 236 -19.83 10.63 8.20
N ILE A 237 -18.52 10.43 8.33
CA ILE A 237 -17.93 9.32 9.11
C ILE A 237 -16.98 9.78 10.22
N MET A 238 -16.67 11.06 10.27
CA MET A 238 -15.87 11.70 11.31
C MET A 238 -16.76 12.67 12.08
N PRO A 239 -16.91 12.50 13.40
CA PRO A 239 -17.73 13.37 14.24
C PRO A 239 -17.16 14.79 14.37
#